data_eabbc2f2a9c5916926857f245e5c3394
#
_entry.id   eabbc2f2a9c5916926857f245e5c3394
#
_cell.length_a   1.000
_cell.length_b   1.000
_cell.length_c   1.000
_cell.angle_alpha   90.00
_cell.angle_beta   90.00
_cell.angle_gamma   90.00
#
_symmetry.space_group_name_H-M   'P 1'
#
loop_
_entity.id
_entity.type
_entity.pdbx_description
1 polymer ?
#
loop_
_entity_poly.entity_id
_entity_poly.type
_entity_poly.pdbx_seq_one_letter_code
_entity_poly.pdbx_strand_id
1 'polypeptide(L)'
;MDSTKEWQDLFSFIWIKATAEEILTVDNAAWESGVNADLGPTDFWAQALQNLSASGKIGDFDLALIRQSKGLGESGDAAVLAVSSNDVKTMIESKYYELFKTTFGEVLNRPINNLIVTVDENLGNVAPAPQTYEPVQPLPIQPSAPATPVWEPGESHQVLHIDSNTGLNPTYTFDSFVIGSSNSFTAAAAESVVASPAKAYNPLFIYGGPGLGKTHLLHAIGNYALELYPESKVKYISSEEFTNEFINAIASQTFADFQARYREVDFLLIDDIQFLAGKEQTLEEFFHTFNTLHTAQKQVVITSDVAPKELKGFEERVRSRLEWGLMADIQPPSLETRIAILRRKAQAGNLQMPDDVAEFIASNVDSDIRALEGALIRVTAYWSLNHVPATIDTAKLAIRDLMTGKGAKEITPEMIIDCTAQYFALKSEDLLSANRSRTVVGPRQIAMYLCRELTDLSLPQVGAAFGGRDHTTVMHANKKVAASMKEDTQTFKSVSDISDAVRRATRES
;
A
#
# COMPACT_ATOMS: atom_id res chain seq x y z
N MET A 1 -33.84 3.84 -24.85
CA MET A 1 -32.80 2.85 -24.88
C MET A 1 -32.07 3.02 -23.55
N ASP A 2 -32.30 2.38 -22.74
CA ASP A 2 -32.82 1.50 -21.73
C ASP A 2 -32.34 1.97 -20.34
N SER A 3 -33.07 2.99 -19.80
CA SER A 3 -32.81 3.59 -18.46
C SER A 3 -33.39 2.76 -17.30
N THR A 4 -34.00 1.62 -17.60
CA THR A 4 -34.71 0.77 -16.63
C THR A 4 -33.78 -0.24 -15.93
N LYS A 5 -32.65 -0.58 -16.53
CA LYS A 5 -31.70 -1.53 -15.95
C LYS A 5 -30.77 -0.90 -14.90
N GLU A 6 -30.35 0.36 -15.12
CA GLU A 6 -29.54 1.12 -14.17
C GLU A 6 -30.30 1.44 -12.87
N TRP A 7 -31.63 1.63 -12.93
CA TRP A 7 -32.45 1.86 -11.74
C TRP A 7 -32.70 0.57 -10.92
N GLN A 8 -32.74 -0.59 -11.57
CA GLN A 8 -32.90 -1.87 -10.85
C GLN A 8 -31.63 -2.25 -10.08
N ASP A 9 -30.44 -1.98 -10.62
CA ASP A 9 -29.17 -2.21 -9.93
C ASP A 9 -28.95 -1.22 -8.77
N LEU A 10 -29.40 0.04 -8.93
CA LEU A 10 -29.31 1.04 -7.86
C LEU A 10 -30.29 0.75 -6.70
N PHE A 11 -31.52 0.28 -7.02
CA PHE A 11 -32.50 -0.13 -6.00
C PHE A 11 -32.07 -1.40 -5.25
N SER A 12 -31.44 -2.35 -5.91
CA SER A 12 -30.86 -3.53 -5.26
C SER A 12 -29.73 -3.15 -4.29
N PHE A 13 -28.90 -2.17 -4.64
CA PHE A 13 -27.79 -1.71 -3.80
C PHE A 13 -28.26 -0.92 -2.57
N ILE A 14 -29.33 -0.13 -2.72
CA ILE A 14 -29.94 0.65 -1.61
C ILE A 14 -30.71 -0.28 -0.67
N TRP A 15 -31.38 -1.30 -1.19
CA TRP A 15 -32.13 -2.25 -0.36
C TRP A 15 -31.22 -3.18 0.47
N ILE A 16 -30.08 -3.59 -0.10
CA ILE A 16 -29.04 -4.38 0.60
C ILE A 16 -28.39 -3.56 1.71
N LYS A 17 -28.18 -2.24 1.52
CA LYS A 17 -27.61 -1.37 2.54
C LYS A 17 -28.58 -1.09 3.69
N ALA A 18 -29.88 -0.93 3.42
CA ALA A 18 -30.90 -0.72 4.43
C ALA A 18 -31.12 -1.96 5.32
N THR A 19 -31.04 -3.17 4.75
CA THR A 19 -31.12 -4.42 5.54
C THR A 19 -29.88 -4.68 6.39
N ALA A 20 -28.70 -4.20 5.99
CA ALA A 20 -27.48 -4.33 6.80
C ALA A 20 -27.48 -3.40 8.03
N GLU A 21 -28.04 -2.21 7.92
CA GLU A 21 -28.18 -1.27 9.07
C GLU A 21 -29.28 -1.69 10.06
N GLU A 22 -30.37 -2.34 9.61
CA GLU A 22 -31.41 -2.88 10.50
C GLU A 22 -30.94 -4.12 11.29
N ILE A 23 -30.00 -4.90 10.77
CA ILE A 23 -29.45 -6.08 11.47
C ILE A 23 -28.49 -5.67 12.61
N LEU A 24 -27.89 -4.50 12.55
CA LEU A 24 -26.95 -3.99 13.56
C LEU A 24 -27.65 -3.35 14.79
N THR A 25 -28.97 -3.10 14.75
CA THR A 25 -29.73 -2.48 15.83
C THR A 25 -30.71 -3.40 16.58
N VAL A 26 -30.73 -4.70 16.28
CA VAL A 26 -31.58 -5.64 16.99
C VAL A 26 -30.91 -6.08 18.29
N ASP A 27 -31.49 -5.64 19.38
CA ASP A 27 -31.18 -5.95 20.77
C ASP A 27 -30.98 -7.46 20.97
N ASN A 28 -29.95 -7.85 21.74
CA ASN A 28 -29.59 -9.23 22.11
C ASN A 28 -30.70 -10.08 22.77
N ALA A 29 -31.88 -9.54 22.95
CA ALA A 29 -32.99 -10.20 23.64
C ALA A 29 -33.96 -10.98 22.73
N ALA A 30 -33.85 -10.86 21.39
CA ALA A 30 -34.79 -11.48 20.46
C ALA A 30 -34.33 -12.85 19.90
N TRP A 31 -33.15 -13.33 20.27
CA TRP A 31 -32.55 -14.55 19.74
C TRP A 31 -32.91 -15.86 20.49
N GLU A 32 -33.63 -15.77 21.62
CA GLU A 32 -33.91 -16.95 22.46
C GLU A 32 -35.16 -17.76 22.10
N SER A 33 -35.89 -17.40 21.06
CA SER A 33 -37.11 -18.13 20.71
C SER A 33 -37.19 -18.51 19.23
N GLY A 34 -36.50 -19.58 18.84
CA GLY A 34 -36.83 -20.25 17.59
C GLY A 34 -35.70 -20.81 16.75
N VAL A 35 -34.70 -21.47 17.35
CA VAL A 35 -33.74 -22.27 16.57
C VAL A 35 -33.50 -23.60 17.32
N ASN A 36 -33.59 -24.69 16.56
CA ASN A 36 -33.22 -26.02 17.03
C ASN A 36 -31.81 -26.04 17.60
N ALA A 37 -31.66 -26.33 18.86
CA ALA A 37 -30.40 -26.47 19.55
C ALA A 37 -29.61 -27.66 18.98
N ASP A 38 -28.40 -27.35 18.38
CA ASP A 38 -27.27 -28.27 18.54
C ASP A 38 -25.88 -27.62 18.36
N LEU A 39 -25.75 -26.41 17.79
CA LEU A 39 -24.43 -25.74 17.74
C LEU A 39 -24.61 -24.21 17.88
N GLY A 40 -23.97 -23.58 18.87
CA GLY A 40 -23.98 -22.13 19.05
C GLY A 40 -23.19 -21.41 17.92
N PRO A 41 -23.42 -20.09 17.70
CA PRO A 41 -22.78 -19.33 16.62
C PRO A 41 -21.25 -19.36 16.63
N THR A 42 -20.65 -19.61 17.78
CA THR A 42 -19.20 -19.78 17.98
C THR A 42 -18.69 -21.17 17.61
N ASP A 43 -19.54 -22.20 17.75
CA ASP A 43 -19.13 -23.60 17.59
C ASP A 43 -19.03 -23.98 16.10
N PHE A 44 -19.96 -23.51 15.25
CA PHE A 44 -19.93 -23.82 13.83
C PHE A 44 -18.71 -23.21 13.13
N TRP A 45 -18.29 -21.99 13.55
CA TRP A 45 -17.12 -21.34 12.99
C TRP A 45 -15.82 -22.07 13.34
N ALA A 46 -15.69 -22.53 14.59
CA ALA A 46 -14.54 -23.32 15.02
C ALA A 46 -14.40 -24.60 14.20
N GLN A 47 -15.51 -25.28 13.92
CA GLN A 47 -15.53 -26.50 13.12
C GLN A 47 -15.26 -26.22 11.64
N ALA A 48 -15.80 -25.12 11.09
CA ALA A 48 -15.51 -24.69 9.73
C ALA A 48 -14.03 -24.35 9.55
N LEU A 49 -13.41 -23.64 10.49
CA LEU A 49 -11.96 -23.35 10.49
C LEU A 49 -11.10 -24.61 10.52
N GLN A 50 -11.50 -25.61 11.31
CA GLN A 50 -10.80 -26.89 11.37
C GLN A 50 -10.85 -27.61 10.02
N ASN A 51 -12.02 -27.65 9.37
CA ASN A 51 -12.20 -28.24 8.04
C ASN A 51 -11.43 -27.47 6.96
N LEU A 52 -11.46 -26.15 6.97
CA LEU A 52 -10.70 -25.30 6.07
C LEU A 52 -9.17 -25.53 6.21
N SER A 53 -8.69 -25.62 7.44
CA SER A 53 -7.28 -25.94 7.73
C SER A 53 -6.91 -27.36 7.26
N ALA A 54 -7.75 -28.34 7.48
CA ALA A 54 -7.51 -29.73 7.08
C ALA A 54 -7.56 -29.93 5.55
N SER A 55 -8.26 -29.06 4.82
CA SER A 55 -8.40 -29.16 3.36
C SER A 55 -7.08 -28.99 2.59
N GLY A 56 -6.07 -28.34 3.17
CA GLY A 56 -4.79 -28.03 2.53
C GLY A 56 -4.91 -27.10 1.31
N LYS A 57 -6.08 -26.49 1.06
CA LYS A 57 -6.36 -25.64 -0.10
C LYS A 57 -6.09 -24.16 0.17
N ILE A 58 -5.85 -23.77 1.42
CA ILE A 58 -5.57 -22.41 1.86
C ILE A 58 -4.12 -22.37 2.30
N GLY A 59 -3.35 -21.39 1.78
CA GLY A 59 -1.96 -21.18 2.19
C GLY A 59 -1.88 -20.76 3.67
N ASP A 60 -0.78 -21.12 4.34
CA ASP A 60 -0.61 -20.88 5.80
C ASP A 60 -0.78 -19.41 6.18
N PHE A 61 -0.33 -18.48 5.34
CA PHE A 61 -0.48 -17.05 5.53
C PHE A 61 -1.96 -16.62 5.46
N ASP A 62 -2.67 -17.05 4.43
CA ASP A 62 -4.09 -16.72 4.23
C ASP A 62 -4.93 -17.35 5.37
N LEU A 63 -4.57 -18.55 5.81
CA LEU A 63 -5.22 -19.24 6.92
C LEU A 63 -5.03 -18.52 8.27
N ALA A 64 -3.85 -17.93 8.50
CA ALA A 64 -3.59 -17.11 9.69
C ALA A 64 -4.48 -15.87 9.75
N LEU A 65 -4.71 -15.21 8.62
CA LEU A 65 -5.63 -14.06 8.50
C LEU A 65 -7.10 -14.49 8.69
N ILE A 66 -7.49 -15.61 8.10
CA ILE A 66 -8.84 -16.16 8.22
C ILE A 66 -9.16 -16.58 9.66
N ARG A 67 -8.18 -17.02 10.43
CA ARG A 67 -8.37 -17.37 11.86
C ARG A 67 -8.79 -16.18 12.73
N GLN A 68 -8.50 -14.95 12.31
CA GLN A 68 -8.95 -13.74 12.99
C GLN A 68 -10.40 -13.35 12.67
N SER A 69 -11.05 -14.08 11.78
CA SER A 69 -12.43 -13.85 11.40
C SER A 69 -13.39 -14.51 12.39
N LYS A 70 -14.63 -14.04 12.43
CA LYS A 70 -15.69 -14.54 13.32
C LYS A 70 -16.93 -14.89 12.50
N GLY A 71 -17.44 -16.11 12.66
CA GLY A 71 -18.76 -16.45 12.15
C GLY A 71 -19.83 -15.72 12.96
N LEU A 72 -20.63 -14.90 12.29
CA LEU A 72 -21.72 -14.16 12.96
C LEU A 72 -23.03 -14.96 13.01
N GLY A 73 -23.12 -16.03 12.21
CA GLY A 73 -24.32 -16.87 12.16
C GLY A 73 -24.79 -17.08 10.73
N GLU A 74 -26.04 -17.47 10.60
CA GLU A 74 -26.71 -17.79 9.35
C GLU A 74 -28.06 -17.08 9.26
N SER A 75 -28.45 -16.69 8.06
CA SER A 75 -29.77 -16.12 7.79
C SER A 75 -30.35 -16.75 6.51
N GLY A 76 -31.35 -17.62 6.66
CA GLY A 76 -31.91 -18.34 5.53
C GLY A 76 -30.91 -19.28 4.87
N ASP A 77 -30.56 -19.03 3.60
CA ASP A 77 -29.57 -19.77 2.81
C ASP A 77 -28.20 -19.07 2.71
N ALA A 78 -27.98 -18.05 3.52
CA ALA A 78 -26.73 -17.28 3.58
C ALA A 78 -25.98 -17.51 4.89
N ALA A 79 -24.65 -17.64 4.82
CA ALA A 79 -23.74 -17.60 5.95
C ALA A 79 -23.10 -16.20 6.06
N VAL A 80 -22.97 -15.70 7.30
CA VAL A 80 -22.40 -14.36 7.56
C VAL A 80 -21.09 -14.50 8.31
N LEU A 81 -20.03 -13.91 7.75
CA LEU A 81 -18.69 -13.92 8.29
C LEU A 81 -18.20 -12.50 8.51
N ALA A 82 -17.72 -12.17 9.71
CA ALA A 82 -17.02 -10.93 9.97
C ALA A 82 -15.50 -11.12 9.87
N VAL A 83 -14.84 -10.22 9.20
CA VAL A 83 -13.37 -10.20 8.99
C VAL A 83 -12.76 -8.91 9.49
N SER A 84 -11.47 -8.94 9.83
CA SER A 84 -10.77 -7.81 10.44
C SER A 84 -10.41 -6.68 9.46
N SER A 85 -10.45 -6.91 8.15
CA SER A 85 -10.08 -5.89 7.16
C SER A 85 -10.71 -6.11 5.79
N ASN A 86 -10.74 -5.06 4.96
CA ASN A 86 -11.18 -5.12 3.56
C ASN A 86 -10.30 -6.04 2.70
N ASP A 87 -9.03 -6.18 3.01
CA ASP A 87 -8.11 -7.06 2.27
C ASP A 87 -8.47 -8.53 2.49
N VAL A 88 -8.78 -8.92 3.74
CA VAL A 88 -9.26 -10.27 4.07
C VAL A 88 -10.61 -10.54 3.42
N LYS A 89 -11.53 -9.56 3.40
CA LYS A 89 -12.80 -9.65 2.68
C LYS A 89 -12.58 -9.94 1.20
N THR A 90 -11.80 -9.10 0.52
CA THR A 90 -11.51 -9.25 -0.91
C THR A 90 -10.83 -10.58 -1.23
N MET A 91 -9.93 -11.04 -0.36
CA MET A 91 -9.25 -12.33 -0.49
C MET A 91 -10.25 -13.50 -0.41
N ILE A 92 -11.17 -13.49 0.56
CA ILE A 92 -12.18 -14.53 0.70
C ILE A 92 -13.15 -14.52 -0.47
N GLU A 93 -13.66 -13.35 -0.86
CA GLU A 93 -14.62 -13.19 -1.96
C GLU A 93 -14.04 -13.54 -3.34
N SER A 94 -12.75 -13.23 -3.59
CA SER A 94 -12.14 -13.49 -4.89
C SER A 94 -11.49 -14.87 -5.03
N LYS A 95 -10.91 -15.41 -3.95
CA LYS A 95 -10.05 -16.61 -4.02
C LYS A 95 -10.66 -17.83 -3.35
N TYR A 96 -11.44 -17.64 -2.29
CA TYR A 96 -11.90 -18.75 -1.44
C TYR A 96 -13.44 -18.84 -1.31
N TYR A 97 -14.20 -18.04 -2.02
CA TYR A 97 -15.66 -17.94 -1.92
C TYR A 97 -16.37 -19.32 -1.99
N GLU A 98 -16.09 -20.10 -3.03
CA GLU A 98 -16.71 -21.42 -3.21
C GLU A 98 -16.23 -22.45 -2.18
N LEU A 99 -14.99 -22.34 -1.71
CA LEU A 99 -14.45 -23.20 -0.68
C LEU A 99 -15.16 -22.97 0.66
N PHE A 100 -15.35 -21.70 1.05
CA PHE A 100 -16.07 -21.32 2.26
C PHE A 100 -17.54 -21.75 2.19
N LYS A 101 -18.20 -21.51 1.07
CA LYS A 101 -19.60 -21.89 0.86
C LYS A 101 -19.81 -23.40 0.99
N THR A 102 -18.92 -24.18 0.41
CA THR A 102 -18.93 -25.64 0.51
C THR A 102 -18.71 -26.11 1.94
N THR A 103 -17.67 -25.58 2.60
CA THR A 103 -17.33 -25.98 3.98
C THR A 103 -18.43 -25.60 4.97
N PHE A 104 -19.04 -24.42 4.81
CA PHE A 104 -20.18 -24.02 5.65
C PHE A 104 -21.40 -24.91 5.40
N GLY A 105 -21.66 -25.27 4.13
CA GLY A 105 -22.73 -26.22 3.80
C GLY A 105 -22.53 -27.60 4.47
N GLU A 106 -21.29 -28.09 4.49
CA GLU A 106 -20.94 -29.36 5.17
C GLU A 106 -21.10 -29.27 6.68
N VAL A 107 -20.64 -28.19 7.32
CA VAL A 107 -20.72 -27.99 8.77
C VAL A 107 -22.17 -27.81 9.23
N LEU A 108 -22.97 -27.06 8.46
CA LEU A 108 -24.35 -26.76 8.77
C LEU A 108 -25.34 -27.85 8.26
N ASN A 109 -24.82 -28.87 7.59
CA ASN A 109 -25.57 -29.98 7.00
C ASN A 109 -26.75 -29.53 6.11
N ARG A 110 -26.57 -28.43 5.38
CA ARG A 110 -27.52 -27.84 4.43
C ARG A 110 -26.82 -26.98 3.37
N PRO A 111 -27.40 -26.84 2.15
CA PRO A 111 -26.78 -26.02 1.11
C PRO A 111 -26.78 -24.55 1.50
N ILE A 112 -25.60 -23.91 1.44
CA ILE A 112 -25.43 -22.46 1.55
C ILE A 112 -25.28 -21.90 0.16
N ASN A 113 -26.18 -21.00 -0.24
CA ASN A 113 -26.17 -20.39 -1.57
C ASN A 113 -25.36 -19.09 -1.60
N ASN A 114 -25.36 -18.33 -0.49
CA ASN A 114 -24.68 -17.04 -0.38
C ASN A 114 -23.74 -17.02 0.81
N LEU A 115 -22.57 -16.39 0.63
CA LEU A 115 -21.63 -16.02 1.69
C LEU A 115 -21.56 -14.50 1.76
N ILE A 116 -21.95 -13.94 2.90
CA ILE A 116 -21.87 -12.50 3.17
C ILE A 116 -20.64 -12.26 4.04
N VAL A 117 -19.67 -11.52 3.53
CA VAL A 117 -18.46 -11.14 4.27
C VAL A 117 -18.55 -9.66 4.66
N THR A 118 -18.62 -9.39 5.96
CA THR A 118 -18.65 -8.03 6.52
C THR A 118 -17.32 -7.72 7.18
N VAL A 119 -16.94 -6.43 7.21
CA VAL A 119 -15.74 -5.98 7.91
C VAL A 119 -16.14 -5.49 9.28
N ASP A 120 -15.53 -6.04 10.33
CA ASP A 120 -15.64 -5.58 11.71
C ASP A 120 -14.24 -5.28 12.24
N GLU A 121 -13.90 -4.02 12.30
CA GLU A 121 -12.57 -3.54 12.72
C GLU A 121 -12.25 -3.85 14.20
N ASN A 122 -13.24 -4.28 14.99
CA ASN A 122 -13.06 -4.63 16.39
C ASN A 122 -12.64 -6.11 16.59
N LEU A 123 -12.67 -6.95 15.54
CA LEU A 123 -12.31 -8.38 15.64
C LEU A 123 -10.83 -8.65 15.94
N GLY A 124 -9.95 -7.64 15.82
CA GLY A 124 -8.54 -7.73 16.20
C GLY A 124 -8.27 -7.57 17.70
N ASN A 125 -9.27 -7.26 18.54
CA ASN A 125 -9.10 -6.82 19.94
C ASN A 125 -9.59 -7.84 21.01
N VAL A 126 -9.65 -9.13 20.70
CA VAL A 126 -10.02 -10.13 21.72
C VAL A 126 -8.78 -10.61 22.46
N ALA A 127 -8.60 -10.13 23.70
CA ALA A 127 -7.60 -10.65 24.64
C ALA A 127 -7.89 -12.15 24.91
N PRO A 128 -6.87 -13.03 24.91
CA PRO A 128 -7.05 -14.43 25.25
C PRO A 128 -7.48 -14.60 26.71
N ALA A 129 -8.48 -15.46 26.95
CA ALA A 129 -8.95 -15.82 28.28
C ALA A 129 -7.82 -16.41 29.14
N PRO A 130 -7.78 -16.13 30.46
CA PRO A 130 -6.71 -16.59 31.33
C PRO A 130 -6.76 -18.11 31.49
N GLN A 131 -5.70 -18.77 31.06
CA GLN A 131 -5.48 -20.19 31.37
C GLN A 131 -4.91 -20.29 32.77
N THR A 132 -5.61 -21.01 33.65
CA THR A 132 -5.18 -21.40 34.98
C THR A 132 -4.04 -22.41 34.88
N TYR A 133 -2.85 -22.02 35.28
CA TYR A 133 -1.69 -22.91 35.41
C TYR A 133 -1.63 -23.45 36.84
N GLU A 134 -1.59 -24.79 36.99
CA GLU A 134 -1.18 -25.45 38.24
C GLU A 134 0.33 -25.26 38.45
N PRO A 135 0.78 -25.09 39.70
CA PRO A 135 2.20 -24.80 39.97
C PRO A 135 3.05 -26.06 39.86
N VAL A 136 4.00 -26.05 38.92
CA VAL A 136 5.03 -27.11 38.78
C VAL A 136 6.20 -26.78 39.69
N GLN A 137 6.66 -27.75 40.49
CA GLN A 137 7.81 -27.61 41.40
C GLN A 137 9.13 -27.44 40.65
N PRO A 138 10.07 -26.61 41.14
CA PRO A 138 11.35 -26.31 40.47
C PRO A 138 12.33 -27.50 40.55
N LEU A 139 12.84 -27.91 39.38
CA LEU A 139 14.02 -28.79 39.26
C LEU A 139 15.34 -27.98 39.35
N PRO A 140 16.43 -28.59 39.85
CA PRO A 140 17.69 -27.87 40.14
C PRO A 140 18.43 -27.44 38.86
N ILE A 141 18.87 -26.19 38.89
CA ILE A 141 19.60 -25.49 37.81
C ILE A 141 21.04 -26.02 37.73
N GLN A 142 21.43 -26.56 36.58
CA GLN A 142 22.83 -26.71 36.18
C GLN A 142 23.27 -25.47 35.37
N PRO A 143 24.53 -24.96 35.55
CA PRO A 143 24.99 -23.79 34.82
C PRO A 143 25.25 -24.12 33.35
N SER A 144 24.45 -23.58 32.46
CA SER A 144 24.66 -23.64 31.02
C SER A 144 25.38 -22.40 30.51
N ALA A 145 26.19 -22.59 29.46
CA ALA A 145 26.98 -21.61 28.73
C ALA A 145 26.16 -20.38 28.26
N PRO A 146 26.77 -19.24 27.91
CA PRO A 146 26.09 -18.01 27.59
C PRO A 146 25.16 -18.21 26.39
N ALA A 147 23.86 -18.03 26.66
CA ALA A 147 22.80 -18.11 25.64
C ALA A 147 22.90 -16.88 24.72
N THR A 148 22.97 -17.12 23.43
CA THR A 148 22.64 -16.12 22.40
C THR A 148 21.24 -15.56 22.68
N PRO A 149 21.02 -14.25 22.56
CA PRO A 149 19.73 -13.66 22.84
C PRO A 149 18.68 -14.19 21.86
N VAL A 150 17.72 -14.93 22.39
CA VAL A 150 16.48 -15.27 21.68
C VAL A 150 15.60 -14.04 21.80
N TRP A 151 15.16 -13.51 20.66
CA TRP A 151 14.25 -12.38 20.61
C TRP A 151 12.88 -12.75 21.18
N GLU A 152 12.42 -12.05 22.20
CA GLU A 152 11.03 -12.12 22.68
C GLU A 152 10.28 -10.89 22.14
N PRO A 153 9.08 -11.07 21.54
CA PRO A 153 8.28 -9.93 21.10
C PRO A 153 7.86 -9.09 22.29
N GLY A 154 8.35 -7.85 22.36
CA GLY A 154 7.85 -6.88 23.32
C GLY A 154 6.39 -6.56 23.01
N GLU A 155 5.50 -6.70 23.99
CA GLU A 155 4.11 -6.26 23.93
C GLU A 155 4.08 -4.73 23.81
N SER A 156 3.96 -4.23 22.58
CA SER A 156 3.42 -2.89 22.33
C SER A 156 3.13 -2.69 20.83
N HIS A 157 2.01 -3.19 20.36
CA HIS A 157 1.34 -2.52 19.27
C HIS A 157 0.72 -1.24 19.84
N GLN A 158 1.42 -0.12 19.75
CA GLN A 158 0.81 1.18 19.92
C GLN A 158 -0.23 1.33 18.82
N VAL A 159 -1.51 1.27 19.20
CA VAL A 159 -2.62 1.69 18.35
C VAL A 159 -2.32 3.16 17.99
N LEU A 160 -2.11 3.41 16.70
CA LEU A 160 -1.91 4.76 16.17
C LEU A 160 -3.20 5.55 16.40
N HIS A 161 -3.29 6.30 17.50
CA HIS A 161 -4.35 7.26 17.72
C HIS A 161 -4.11 8.48 16.82
N ILE A 162 -4.70 8.44 15.61
CA ILE A 162 -4.84 9.65 14.81
C ILE A 162 -5.89 10.50 15.51
N ASP A 163 -5.52 11.72 15.90
CA ASP A 163 -6.48 12.67 16.45
C ASP A 163 -7.50 13.02 15.37
N SER A 164 -8.74 12.60 15.58
CA SER A 164 -9.83 12.76 14.61
C SER A 164 -10.12 14.23 14.23
N ASN A 165 -9.73 15.18 15.08
CA ASN A 165 -9.94 16.60 14.82
C ASN A 165 -8.84 17.19 13.94
N THR A 166 -7.59 16.86 14.19
CA THR A 166 -6.42 17.42 13.48
C THR A 166 -5.96 16.58 12.31
N GLY A 167 -6.24 15.27 12.31
CA GLY A 167 -5.75 14.29 11.36
C GLY A 167 -4.26 13.93 11.55
N LEU A 168 -3.64 14.38 12.66
CA LEU A 168 -2.22 14.20 12.91
C LEU A 168 -1.89 12.84 13.52
N ASN A 169 -0.78 12.26 13.07
CA ASN A 169 -0.18 11.10 13.71
C ASN A 169 0.82 11.57 14.78
N PRO A 170 0.59 11.29 16.07
CA PRO A 170 1.44 11.79 17.15
C PRO A 170 2.84 11.17 17.18
N THR A 171 3.07 10.06 16.47
CA THR A 171 4.39 9.41 16.42
C THR A 171 5.36 10.10 15.45
N TYR A 172 4.85 10.95 14.56
CA TYR A 172 5.65 11.69 13.60
C TYR A 172 6.02 13.06 14.17
N THR A 173 7.17 13.13 14.82
CA THR A 173 7.73 14.32 15.45
C THR A 173 9.08 14.68 14.84
N PHE A 174 9.58 15.90 15.08
CA PHE A 174 10.95 16.26 14.70
C PHE A 174 11.98 15.37 15.39
N ASP A 175 11.76 14.98 16.65
CA ASP A 175 12.65 14.06 17.35
C ASP A 175 12.72 12.68 16.69
N SER A 176 11.61 12.17 16.14
CA SER A 176 11.58 10.88 15.43
C SER A 176 12.09 10.98 13.99
N PHE A 177 12.22 12.19 13.43
CA PHE A 177 12.75 12.44 12.11
C PHE A 177 14.27 12.40 12.10
N VAL A 178 14.87 11.57 11.24
CA VAL A 178 16.33 11.46 11.13
C VAL A 178 16.85 12.51 10.16
N ILE A 179 17.64 13.45 10.67
CA ILE A 179 18.25 14.50 9.88
C ILE A 179 19.59 14.02 9.30
N GLY A 180 19.78 14.23 8.00
CA GLY A 180 21.01 13.98 7.27
C GLY A 180 21.28 15.09 6.25
N SER A 181 22.38 14.99 5.50
CA SER A 181 22.74 16.00 4.49
C SER A 181 21.68 16.20 3.41
N SER A 182 20.87 15.19 3.13
CA SER A 182 19.85 15.19 2.07
C SER A 182 18.54 15.88 2.47
N ASN A 183 18.30 16.18 3.75
CA ASN A 183 17.05 16.73 4.26
C ASN A 183 17.23 17.82 5.34
N SER A 184 18.46 18.16 5.72
CA SER A 184 18.75 19.11 6.79
C SER A 184 18.18 20.50 6.53
N PHE A 185 18.25 21.00 5.29
CA PHE A 185 17.67 22.28 4.91
C PHE A 185 16.15 22.29 5.06
N THR A 186 15.50 21.24 4.60
CA THR A 186 14.04 21.10 4.65
C THR A 186 13.55 20.93 6.10
N ALA A 187 14.27 20.18 6.93
CA ALA A 187 13.97 20.05 8.34
C ALA A 187 14.09 21.41 9.08
N ALA A 188 15.18 22.16 8.86
CA ALA A 188 15.35 23.48 9.45
C ALA A 188 14.28 24.50 8.97
N ALA A 189 13.88 24.43 7.70
CA ALA A 189 12.79 25.25 7.18
C ALA A 189 11.45 24.90 7.86
N ALA A 190 11.19 23.63 8.07
CA ALA A 190 9.98 23.14 8.75
C ALA A 190 9.91 23.60 10.21
N GLU A 191 11.01 23.53 10.97
CA GLU A 191 11.08 24.07 12.34
C GLU A 191 10.88 25.60 12.37
N SER A 192 11.49 26.30 11.43
CA SER A 192 11.39 27.77 11.32
C SER A 192 9.96 28.24 11.06
N VAL A 193 9.19 27.48 10.29
CA VAL A 193 7.77 27.75 10.00
C VAL A 193 6.93 27.68 11.26
N VAL A 194 7.22 26.74 12.16
CA VAL A 194 6.52 26.65 13.45
C VAL A 194 6.97 27.73 14.41
N ALA A 195 8.26 28.02 14.46
CA ALA A 195 8.79 29.08 15.33
C ALA A 195 8.28 30.50 14.98
N SER A 196 7.96 30.75 13.70
CA SER A 196 7.49 32.06 13.21
C SER A 196 6.41 31.87 12.13
N PRO A 197 5.17 31.45 12.52
CA PRO A 197 4.12 31.12 11.58
C PRO A 197 3.76 32.29 10.65
N ALA A 198 3.56 32.00 9.39
CA ALA A 198 3.22 32.90 8.31
C ALA A 198 4.20 34.08 8.07
N LYS A 199 5.26 34.21 8.86
CA LYS A 199 6.27 35.27 8.75
C LYS A 199 7.57 34.81 8.09
N ALA A 200 8.02 33.59 8.43
CA ALA A 200 9.26 33.06 7.88
C ALA A 200 9.07 32.65 6.41
N TYR A 201 8.24 31.64 6.21
CA TYR A 201 8.03 31.04 4.88
C TYR A 201 6.55 30.63 4.72
N ASN A 202 5.82 31.28 3.81
CA ASN A 202 4.41 30.99 3.56
C ASN A 202 4.03 31.17 2.08
N PRO A 203 3.69 30.09 1.35
CA PRO A 203 3.67 28.70 1.82
C PRO A 203 5.09 28.12 2.01
N LEU A 204 5.22 27.06 2.84
CA LEU A 204 6.34 26.15 2.76
C LEU A 204 5.94 25.01 1.82
N PHE A 205 6.69 24.84 0.72
CA PHE A 205 6.46 23.78 -0.26
C PHE A 205 7.59 22.76 -0.19
N ILE A 206 7.27 21.56 0.32
CA ILE A 206 8.23 20.46 0.48
C ILE A 206 8.05 19.48 -0.67
N TYR A 207 9.10 19.20 -1.43
CA TYR A 207 9.01 18.27 -2.54
C TYR A 207 10.18 17.27 -2.56
N GLY A 208 9.98 16.16 -3.28
CA GLY A 208 10.97 15.10 -3.40
C GLY A 208 10.31 13.78 -3.73
N GLY A 209 11.05 12.79 -4.16
CA GLY A 209 10.52 11.49 -4.55
C GLY A 209 9.60 10.85 -3.51
N PRO A 210 8.80 9.84 -3.89
CA PRO A 210 7.94 9.12 -2.95
C PRO A 210 8.77 8.43 -1.87
N GLY A 211 8.20 8.28 -0.66
CA GLY A 211 8.85 7.54 0.43
C GLY A 211 10.05 8.21 1.09
N LEU A 212 10.31 9.51 0.87
CA LEU A 212 11.45 10.23 1.45
C LEU A 212 11.15 10.91 2.80
N GLY A 213 9.94 10.77 3.35
CA GLY A 213 9.57 11.30 4.67
C GLY A 213 8.85 12.65 4.64
N LYS A 214 8.32 13.10 3.49
CA LYS A 214 7.52 14.35 3.37
C LYS A 214 6.34 14.37 4.32
N THR A 215 5.52 13.34 4.32
CA THR A 215 4.38 13.15 5.23
C THR A 215 4.81 13.17 6.69
N HIS A 216 5.92 12.53 7.05
CA HIS A 216 6.46 12.57 8.41
C HIS A 216 6.75 14.02 8.84
N LEU A 217 7.45 14.76 8.00
CA LEU A 217 7.81 16.15 8.29
C LEU A 217 6.58 17.05 8.39
N LEU A 218 5.56 16.81 7.55
CA LEU A 218 4.29 17.53 7.59
C LEU A 218 3.55 17.31 8.92
N HIS A 219 3.47 16.07 9.39
CA HIS A 219 2.92 15.76 10.70
C HIS A 219 3.77 16.32 11.84
N ALA A 220 5.11 16.29 11.71
CA ALA A 220 6.01 16.87 12.73
C ALA A 220 5.78 18.37 12.91
N ILE A 221 5.57 19.11 11.81
CA ILE A 221 5.18 20.52 11.85
C ILE A 221 3.88 20.70 12.64
N GLY A 222 2.85 19.90 12.36
CA GLY A 222 1.56 19.99 13.04
C GLY A 222 1.64 19.67 14.52
N ASN A 223 2.33 18.59 14.89
CA ASN A 223 2.52 18.20 16.29
C ASN A 223 3.30 19.26 17.07
N TYR A 224 4.37 19.79 16.49
CA TYR A 224 5.18 20.83 17.13
C TYR A 224 4.43 22.17 17.23
N ALA A 225 3.56 22.49 16.24
CA ALA A 225 2.70 23.67 16.31
C ALA A 225 1.71 23.58 17.48
N LEU A 226 1.11 22.40 17.74
CA LEU A 226 0.23 22.19 18.89
C LEU A 226 0.98 22.21 20.23
N GLU A 227 2.24 21.77 20.24
CA GLU A 227 3.09 21.86 21.45
C GLU A 227 3.41 23.32 21.81
N LEU A 228 3.81 24.13 20.82
CA LEU A 228 4.16 25.54 21.06
C LEU A 228 2.93 26.44 21.21
N TYR A 229 1.85 26.13 20.51
CA TYR A 229 0.60 26.91 20.47
C TYR A 229 -0.62 26.01 20.71
N PRO A 230 -0.90 25.59 21.95
CA PRO A 230 -1.98 24.64 22.26
C PRO A 230 -3.38 25.06 21.82
N GLU A 231 -3.62 26.37 21.69
CA GLU A 231 -4.92 26.95 21.25
C GLU A 231 -5.02 27.07 19.72
N SER A 232 -3.97 26.74 18.98
CA SER A 232 -3.95 26.86 17.52
C SER A 232 -4.80 25.78 16.87
N LYS A 233 -5.50 26.16 15.81
CA LYS A 233 -6.26 25.23 14.96
C LYS A 233 -5.34 24.68 13.88
N VAL A 234 -4.90 23.43 14.03
CA VAL A 234 -4.08 22.72 13.04
C VAL A 234 -4.96 21.73 12.31
N LYS A 235 -4.88 21.71 10.98
CA LYS A 235 -5.56 20.72 10.14
C LYS A 235 -4.57 20.10 9.15
N TYR A 236 -4.37 18.80 9.28
CA TYR A 236 -3.72 17.96 8.27
C TYR A 236 -4.79 17.29 7.40
N ILE A 237 -4.51 17.20 6.11
CA ILE A 237 -5.34 16.48 5.16
C ILE A 237 -4.54 16.06 3.92
N SER A 238 -4.82 14.89 3.37
CA SER A 238 -4.35 14.50 2.05
C SER A 238 -5.18 15.17 0.95
N SER A 239 -4.58 15.41 -0.21
CA SER A 239 -5.31 15.97 -1.37
C SER A 239 -6.47 15.10 -1.85
N GLU A 240 -6.38 13.78 -1.63
CA GLU A 240 -7.48 12.87 -1.94
C GLU A 240 -8.65 13.03 -0.97
N GLU A 241 -8.38 13.10 0.32
CA GLU A 241 -9.40 13.35 1.34
C GLU A 241 -10.04 14.73 1.16
N PHE A 242 -9.24 15.77 0.88
CA PHE A 242 -9.77 17.11 0.56
C PHE A 242 -10.74 17.05 -0.62
N THR A 243 -10.40 16.29 -1.67
CA THR A 243 -11.28 16.08 -2.83
C THR A 243 -12.58 15.40 -2.41
N ASN A 244 -12.49 14.32 -1.63
CA ASN A 244 -13.66 13.56 -1.20
C ASN A 244 -14.56 14.38 -0.28
N GLU A 245 -13.99 15.12 0.67
CA GLU A 245 -14.76 16.02 1.54
C GLU A 245 -15.44 17.14 0.75
N PHE A 246 -14.76 17.71 -0.25
CA PHE A 246 -15.33 18.74 -1.14
C PHE A 246 -16.52 18.21 -1.93
N ILE A 247 -16.39 17.03 -2.56
CA ILE A 247 -17.47 16.39 -3.32
C ILE A 247 -18.68 16.09 -2.41
N ASN A 248 -18.42 15.54 -1.22
CA ASN A 248 -19.45 15.24 -0.25
C ASN A 248 -20.16 16.50 0.25
N ALA A 249 -19.42 17.59 0.49
CA ALA A 249 -20.00 18.86 0.93
C ALA A 249 -20.92 19.49 -0.14
N ILE A 250 -20.60 19.34 -1.42
CA ILE A 250 -21.49 19.75 -2.51
C ILE A 250 -22.74 18.88 -2.54
N ALA A 251 -22.58 17.55 -2.49
CA ALA A 251 -23.70 16.61 -2.56
C ALA A 251 -24.68 16.76 -1.39
N SER A 252 -24.17 17.03 -0.17
CA SER A 252 -24.96 17.20 1.06
C SER A 252 -25.38 18.64 1.33
N GLN A 253 -25.02 19.60 0.47
CA GLN A 253 -25.29 21.04 0.63
C GLN A 253 -24.69 21.66 1.91
N THR A 254 -23.56 21.10 2.40
CA THR A 254 -22.81 21.57 3.59
C THR A 254 -21.52 22.31 3.21
N PHE A 255 -21.53 22.97 2.05
CA PHE A 255 -20.34 23.63 1.51
C PHE A 255 -19.80 24.75 2.41
N ALA A 256 -20.67 25.48 3.12
CA ALA A 256 -20.26 26.51 4.08
C ALA A 256 -19.47 25.92 5.26
N ASP A 257 -19.88 24.75 5.77
CA ASP A 257 -19.20 24.07 6.87
C ASP A 257 -17.83 23.53 6.41
N PHE A 258 -17.76 23.04 5.18
CA PHE A 258 -16.50 22.66 4.54
C PHE A 258 -15.53 23.86 4.46
N GLN A 259 -15.99 25.00 3.95
CA GLN A 259 -15.17 26.20 3.87
C GLN A 259 -14.70 26.69 5.25
N ALA A 260 -15.58 26.73 6.25
CA ALA A 260 -15.22 27.12 7.61
C ALA A 260 -14.12 26.18 8.17
N ARG A 261 -14.24 24.87 7.98
CA ARG A 261 -13.28 23.87 8.45
C ARG A 261 -11.86 24.10 7.94
N TYR A 262 -11.69 24.55 6.69
CA TYR A 262 -10.39 24.74 6.05
C TYR A 262 -9.89 26.19 6.02
N ARG A 263 -10.77 27.17 6.17
CA ARG A 263 -10.41 28.59 6.10
C ARG A 263 -10.23 29.27 7.46
N GLU A 264 -10.67 28.60 8.56
CA GLU A 264 -10.55 29.11 9.93
C GLU A 264 -9.41 28.47 10.73
N VAL A 265 -8.48 27.78 10.07
CA VAL A 265 -7.33 27.16 10.71
C VAL A 265 -6.16 28.13 10.82
N ASP A 266 -5.24 27.89 11.77
CA ASP A 266 -3.99 28.62 11.91
C ASP A 266 -2.87 27.97 11.09
N PHE A 267 -2.91 26.62 10.99
CA PHE A 267 -2.01 25.84 10.16
C PHE A 267 -2.82 24.90 9.26
N LEU A 268 -2.65 25.02 7.95
CA LEU A 268 -3.17 24.07 6.96
C LEU A 268 -2.02 23.26 6.38
N LEU A 269 -2.07 21.95 6.58
CA LEU A 269 -1.05 20.99 6.15
C LEU A 269 -1.67 20.09 5.08
N ILE A 270 -1.25 20.27 3.82
CA ILE A 270 -1.77 19.52 2.67
C ILE A 270 -0.72 18.55 2.17
N ASP A 271 -1.06 17.27 2.17
CA ASP A 271 -0.18 16.21 1.67
C ASP A 271 -0.49 15.86 0.22
N ASP A 272 0.58 15.62 -0.56
CA ASP A 272 0.56 15.10 -1.92
C ASP A 272 -0.33 15.90 -2.89
N ILE A 273 -0.06 17.21 -3.03
CA ILE A 273 -0.85 18.15 -3.84
C ILE A 273 -1.02 17.71 -5.31
N GLN A 274 -0.11 16.89 -5.85
CA GLN A 274 -0.16 16.39 -7.23
C GLN A 274 -1.45 15.62 -7.55
N PHE A 275 -2.12 15.04 -6.57
CA PHE A 275 -3.39 14.32 -6.76
C PHE A 275 -4.61 15.24 -7.01
N LEU A 276 -4.45 16.56 -6.92
CA LEU A 276 -5.45 17.51 -7.42
C LEU A 276 -5.38 17.72 -8.94
N ALA A 277 -4.36 17.19 -9.61
CA ALA A 277 -4.22 17.28 -11.06
C ALA A 277 -5.44 16.73 -11.79
N GLY A 278 -5.99 17.51 -12.74
CA GLY A 278 -7.18 17.12 -13.52
C GLY A 278 -8.52 17.25 -12.78
N LYS A 279 -8.54 17.70 -11.52
CA LYS A 279 -9.74 17.94 -10.72
C LYS A 279 -10.00 19.45 -10.63
N GLU A 280 -10.40 20.06 -11.73
CA GLU A 280 -10.49 21.52 -11.88
C GLU A 280 -11.25 22.22 -10.76
N GLN A 281 -12.45 21.75 -10.42
CA GLN A 281 -13.29 22.35 -9.37
C GLN A 281 -12.65 22.25 -7.97
N THR A 282 -12.04 21.12 -7.65
CA THR A 282 -11.36 20.93 -6.37
C THR A 282 -10.10 21.80 -6.29
N LEU A 283 -9.35 21.90 -7.39
CA LEU A 283 -8.16 22.75 -7.48
C LEU A 283 -8.51 24.24 -7.34
N GLU A 284 -9.64 24.66 -7.90
CA GLU A 284 -10.14 26.03 -7.76
C GLU A 284 -10.54 26.32 -6.29
N GLU A 285 -11.26 25.41 -5.62
CA GLU A 285 -11.62 25.58 -4.20
C GLU A 285 -10.37 25.56 -3.29
N PHE A 286 -9.41 24.68 -3.57
CA PHE A 286 -8.12 24.72 -2.90
C PHE A 286 -7.44 26.07 -3.06
N PHE A 287 -7.40 26.63 -4.27
CA PHE A 287 -6.79 27.93 -4.57
C PHE A 287 -7.49 29.06 -3.80
N HIS A 288 -8.82 29.05 -3.69
CA HIS A 288 -9.57 30.02 -2.88
C HIS A 288 -9.26 29.89 -1.40
N THR A 289 -9.20 28.66 -0.88
CA THR A 289 -8.82 28.36 0.50
C THR A 289 -7.41 28.85 0.82
N PHE A 290 -6.45 28.54 -0.06
CA PHE A 290 -5.07 29.01 0.03
C PHE A 290 -4.98 30.54 0.09
N ASN A 291 -5.65 31.25 -0.83
CA ASN A 291 -5.62 32.73 -0.86
C ASN A 291 -6.24 33.32 0.41
N THR A 292 -7.32 32.76 0.92
CA THR A 292 -7.97 33.20 2.17
C THR A 292 -7.02 33.09 3.35
N LEU A 293 -6.38 31.92 3.51
CA LEU A 293 -5.42 31.67 4.59
C LEU A 293 -4.18 32.55 4.48
N HIS A 294 -3.61 32.65 3.28
CA HIS A 294 -2.43 33.47 3.03
C HIS A 294 -2.71 34.96 3.35
N THR A 295 -3.86 35.50 2.92
CA THR A 295 -4.27 36.87 3.21
C THR A 295 -4.52 37.10 4.70
N ALA A 296 -5.06 36.11 5.41
CA ALA A 296 -5.28 36.11 6.86
C ALA A 296 -3.98 35.86 7.66
N GLN A 297 -2.83 35.76 7.01
CA GLN A 297 -1.54 35.44 7.64
C GLN A 297 -1.58 34.14 8.43
N LYS A 298 -2.24 33.09 7.88
CA LYS A 298 -2.25 31.74 8.40
C LYS A 298 -1.23 30.91 7.66
N GLN A 299 -0.59 29.95 8.35
CA GLN A 299 0.45 29.13 7.77
C GLN A 299 -0.12 28.05 6.86
N VAL A 300 0.45 27.92 5.66
CA VAL A 300 0.16 26.80 4.75
C VAL A 300 1.45 26.04 4.49
N VAL A 301 1.41 24.73 4.61
CA VAL A 301 2.50 23.81 4.26
C VAL A 301 1.96 22.77 3.30
N ILE A 302 2.70 22.52 2.24
CA ILE A 302 2.25 21.67 1.13
C ILE A 302 3.36 20.69 0.80
N THR A 303 3.01 19.43 0.56
CA THR A 303 3.96 18.44 0.04
C THR A 303 3.63 18.02 -1.39
N SER A 304 4.65 17.57 -2.12
CA SER A 304 4.52 17.05 -3.49
C SER A 304 5.64 16.07 -3.81
N ASP A 305 5.39 15.16 -4.75
CA ASP A 305 6.45 14.30 -5.30
C ASP A 305 7.35 15.05 -6.31
N VAL A 306 6.89 16.18 -6.85
CA VAL A 306 7.60 16.97 -7.86
C VAL A 306 7.56 18.46 -7.53
N ALA A 307 8.51 19.23 -8.09
CA ALA A 307 8.54 20.68 -7.96
C ALA A 307 7.28 21.33 -8.59
N PRO A 308 6.83 22.53 -8.14
CA PRO A 308 5.65 23.19 -8.69
C PRO A 308 5.66 23.37 -10.20
N LYS A 309 6.83 23.61 -10.80
CA LYS A 309 7.01 23.75 -12.27
C LYS A 309 6.66 22.47 -13.03
N GLU A 310 6.80 21.34 -12.40
CA GLU A 310 6.56 20.02 -12.99
C GLU A 310 5.13 19.50 -12.75
N LEU A 311 4.31 20.22 -11.96
CA LEU A 311 2.92 19.86 -11.70
C LEU A 311 2.09 19.99 -12.98
N LYS A 312 1.84 18.85 -13.62
CA LYS A 312 0.98 18.76 -14.82
C LYS A 312 -0.49 18.96 -14.44
N GLY A 313 -1.24 19.69 -15.25
CA GLY A 313 -2.67 19.93 -15.00
C GLY A 313 -2.97 21.04 -13.99
N PHE A 314 -1.94 21.75 -13.50
CA PHE A 314 -2.11 22.95 -12.68
C PHE A 314 -2.00 24.20 -13.57
N GLU A 315 -2.93 25.13 -13.36
CA GLU A 315 -2.86 26.43 -14.01
C GLU A 315 -1.64 27.25 -13.53
N GLU A 316 -1.12 28.13 -14.41
CA GLU A 316 0.03 28.99 -14.10
C GLU A 316 -0.17 29.83 -12.84
N ARG A 317 -1.41 30.34 -12.63
CA ARG A 317 -1.74 31.13 -11.44
C ARG A 317 -1.57 30.36 -10.14
N VAL A 318 -1.89 29.05 -10.12
CA VAL A 318 -1.74 28.19 -8.94
C VAL A 318 -0.26 27.89 -8.72
N ARG A 319 0.47 27.46 -9.78
CA ARG A 319 1.91 27.20 -9.70
C ARG A 319 2.69 28.39 -9.16
N SER A 320 2.44 29.59 -9.69
CA SER A 320 3.08 30.83 -9.23
C SER A 320 2.83 31.12 -7.75
N ARG A 321 1.65 30.76 -7.22
CA ARG A 321 1.34 30.93 -5.80
C ARG A 321 2.06 29.90 -4.92
N LEU A 322 2.21 28.67 -5.40
CA LEU A 322 2.96 27.63 -4.70
C LEU A 322 4.47 27.98 -4.64
N GLU A 323 4.99 28.66 -5.65
CA GLU A 323 6.38 29.16 -5.72
C GLU A 323 6.63 30.44 -4.91
N TRP A 324 5.60 31.12 -4.42
CA TRP A 324 5.75 32.42 -3.75
C TRP A 324 6.52 32.32 -2.42
N GLY A 325 6.38 31.20 -1.69
CA GLY A 325 7.04 30.98 -0.41
C GLY A 325 8.43 30.34 -0.54
N LEU A 326 8.75 29.44 0.38
CA LEU A 326 9.97 28.65 0.34
C LEU A 326 9.73 27.29 -0.29
N MET A 327 10.53 26.95 -1.29
CA MET A 327 10.59 25.60 -1.84
C MET A 327 11.76 24.85 -1.20
N ALA A 328 11.49 23.70 -0.60
CA ALA A 328 12.48 22.88 0.08
C ALA A 328 12.41 21.44 -0.45
N ASP A 329 13.50 20.93 -0.97
CA ASP A 329 13.58 19.59 -1.52
C ASP A 329 14.10 18.58 -0.50
N ILE A 330 13.66 17.33 -0.64
CA ILE A 330 14.19 16.19 0.09
C ILE A 330 14.81 15.23 -0.93
N GLN A 331 16.11 15.00 -0.79
CA GLN A 331 16.87 14.08 -1.63
C GLN A 331 16.94 12.67 -1.00
N PRO A 332 17.21 11.62 -1.79
CA PRO A 332 17.44 10.28 -1.25
C PRO A 332 18.53 10.27 -0.15
N PRO A 333 18.31 9.56 0.95
CA PRO A 333 19.23 9.56 2.10
C PRO A 333 20.55 8.85 1.79
N SER A 334 21.65 9.36 2.35
CA SER A 334 22.96 8.69 2.33
C SER A 334 22.92 7.34 3.06
N LEU A 335 23.94 6.50 2.86
CA LEU A 335 24.03 5.21 3.59
C LEU A 335 23.99 5.41 5.10
N GLU A 336 24.73 6.39 5.63
CA GLU A 336 24.75 6.68 7.07
C GLU A 336 23.36 7.09 7.57
N THR A 337 22.66 7.92 6.79
CA THR A 337 21.29 8.34 7.14
C THR A 337 20.33 7.15 7.11
N ARG A 338 20.46 6.24 6.14
CA ARG A 338 19.64 5.01 6.09
C ARG A 338 19.88 4.10 7.30
N ILE A 339 21.13 3.91 7.70
CA ILE A 339 21.48 3.15 8.91
C ILE A 339 20.86 3.80 10.15
N ALA A 340 20.97 5.12 10.28
CA ALA A 340 20.39 5.86 11.39
C ALA A 340 18.86 5.74 11.44
N ILE A 341 18.18 5.76 10.28
CA ILE A 341 16.74 5.55 10.17
C ILE A 341 16.35 4.15 10.65
N LEU A 342 17.06 3.10 10.18
CA LEU A 342 16.79 1.72 10.60
C LEU A 342 16.96 1.55 12.11
N ARG A 343 18.06 2.09 12.69
CA ARG A 343 18.31 2.05 14.14
C ARG A 343 17.20 2.77 14.92
N ARG A 344 16.79 3.96 14.47
CA ARG A 344 15.73 4.73 15.12
C ARG A 344 14.40 4.00 15.09
N LYS A 345 14.04 3.40 13.94
CA LYS A 345 12.81 2.60 13.78
C LYS A 345 12.86 1.31 14.61
N ALA A 346 13.99 0.63 14.67
CA ALA A 346 14.18 -0.54 15.52
C ALA A 346 14.03 -0.19 17.01
N GLN A 347 14.63 0.91 17.46
CA GLN A 347 14.50 1.40 18.83
C GLN A 347 13.06 1.76 19.19
N ALA A 348 12.34 2.47 18.30
CA ALA A 348 10.94 2.82 18.50
C ALA A 348 10.03 1.57 18.60
N GLY A 349 10.37 0.49 17.89
CA GLY A 349 9.70 -0.81 17.96
C GLY A 349 10.22 -1.73 19.07
N ASN A 350 11.12 -1.28 19.97
CA ASN A 350 11.82 -2.11 20.97
C ASN A 350 12.51 -3.35 20.37
N LEU A 351 12.97 -3.24 19.11
CA LEU A 351 13.65 -4.32 18.39
C LEU A 351 15.15 -4.27 18.63
N GLN A 352 15.73 -5.39 19.08
CA GLN A 352 17.18 -5.54 19.17
C GLN A 352 17.74 -5.92 17.78
N MET A 353 18.13 -4.91 17.00
CA MET A 353 18.75 -5.11 15.69
C MET A 353 20.26 -4.96 15.79
N PRO A 354 21.05 -5.98 15.41
CA PRO A 354 22.49 -5.86 15.35
C PRO A 354 22.95 -4.82 14.31
N ASP A 355 24.03 -4.11 14.62
CA ASP A 355 24.55 -3.02 13.78
C ASP A 355 24.97 -3.48 12.39
N ASP A 356 25.57 -4.66 12.29
CA ASP A 356 25.98 -5.29 11.04
C ASP A 356 24.78 -5.65 10.14
N VAL A 357 23.65 -6.03 10.73
CA VAL A 357 22.39 -6.28 10.00
C VAL A 357 21.77 -4.97 9.53
N ALA A 358 21.79 -3.91 10.36
CA ALA A 358 21.31 -2.59 9.95
C ALA A 358 22.11 -2.05 8.75
N GLU A 359 23.44 -2.16 8.80
CA GLU A 359 24.32 -1.78 7.70
C GLU A 359 24.07 -2.63 6.45
N PHE A 360 23.87 -3.94 6.62
CA PHE A 360 23.54 -4.84 5.52
C PHE A 360 22.23 -4.45 4.84
N ILE A 361 21.15 -4.21 5.59
CA ILE A 361 19.86 -3.79 5.03
C ILE A 361 20.01 -2.44 4.31
N ALA A 362 20.62 -1.45 4.96
CA ALA A 362 20.81 -0.11 4.39
C ALA A 362 21.65 -0.12 3.11
N SER A 363 22.63 -1.03 3.00
CA SER A 363 23.48 -1.16 1.81
C SER A 363 22.78 -1.83 0.63
N ASN A 364 21.76 -2.64 0.89
CA ASN A 364 21.08 -3.43 -0.14
C ASN A 364 19.68 -2.89 -0.51
N VAL A 365 19.10 -2.00 0.31
CA VAL A 365 17.82 -1.35 0.06
C VAL A 365 18.06 0.15 -0.02
N ASP A 366 18.05 0.72 -1.22
CA ASP A 366 18.39 2.14 -1.48
C ASP A 366 17.30 2.93 -2.18
N SER A 367 16.14 2.31 -2.45
CA SER A 367 15.08 2.95 -3.22
C SER A 367 14.43 4.12 -2.46
N ASP A 368 13.92 3.89 -1.27
CA ASP A 368 13.23 4.88 -0.44
C ASP A 368 13.12 4.41 1.01
N ILE A 369 12.66 5.28 1.91
CA ILE A 369 12.55 4.98 3.35
C ILE A 369 11.43 3.96 3.62
N ARG A 370 10.35 3.93 2.84
CA ARG A 370 9.27 2.93 2.98
C ARG A 370 9.80 1.51 2.69
N ALA A 371 10.65 1.39 1.67
CA ALA A 371 11.29 0.11 1.36
C ALA A 371 12.24 -0.34 2.48
N LEU A 372 12.98 0.60 3.10
CA LEU A 372 13.81 0.32 4.29
C LEU A 372 12.96 -0.16 5.48
N GLU A 373 11.85 0.51 5.76
CA GLU A 373 10.90 0.10 6.81
C GLU A 373 10.29 -1.27 6.50
N GLY A 374 9.88 -1.49 5.26
CA GLY A 374 9.38 -2.80 4.80
C GLY A 374 10.42 -3.92 4.94
N ALA A 375 11.69 -3.62 4.67
CA ALA A 375 12.78 -4.58 4.87
C ALA A 375 12.98 -4.89 6.35
N LEU A 376 12.96 -3.87 7.22
CA LEU A 376 13.05 -4.04 8.68
C LEU A 376 11.92 -4.93 9.19
N ILE A 377 10.67 -4.65 8.81
CA ILE A 377 9.50 -5.44 9.20
C ILE A 377 9.64 -6.90 8.74
N ARG A 378 10.06 -7.14 7.50
CA ARG A 378 10.25 -8.50 6.97
C ARG A 378 11.33 -9.26 7.72
N VAL A 379 12.46 -8.63 7.98
CA VAL A 379 13.58 -9.26 8.70
C VAL A 379 13.17 -9.61 10.13
N THR A 380 12.53 -8.68 10.84
CA THR A 380 12.08 -8.90 12.21
C THR A 380 10.97 -9.94 12.30
N ALA A 381 10.01 -9.92 11.37
CA ALA A 381 8.98 -10.96 11.27
C ALA A 381 9.59 -12.34 10.98
N TYR A 382 10.57 -12.41 10.06
CA TYR A 382 11.25 -13.67 9.75
C TYR A 382 11.96 -14.26 10.99
N TRP A 383 12.66 -13.44 11.77
CA TRP A 383 13.32 -13.88 13.01
C TRP A 383 12.33 -14.37 14.06
N SER A 384 11.25 -13.60 14.25
CA SER A 384 10.21 -13.91 15.23
C SER A 384 9.47 -15.21 14.89
N LEU A 385 8.97 -15.34 13.65
CA LEU A 385 8.15 -16.47 13.24
C LEU A 385 8.94 -17.79 13.14
N ASN A 386 10.22 -17.72 12.77
CA ASN A 386 11.06 -18.90 12.61
C ASN A 386 11.93 -19.20 13.84
N HIS A 387 11.88 -18.34 14.88
CA HIS A 387 12.71 -18.45 16.09
C HIS A 387 14.22 -18.59 15.78
N VAL A 388 14.70 -17.83 14.79
CA VAL A 388 16.10 -17.84 14.35
C VAL A 388 16.85 -16.62 14.86
N PRO A 389 18.17 -16.73 15.07
CA PRO A 389 18.97 -15.60 15.55
C PRO A 389 19.02 -14.46 14.53
N ALA A 390 19.12 -13.23 15.04
CA ALA A 390 19.27 -12.02 14.24
C ALA A 390 20.69 -11.92 13.65
N THR A 391 20.87 -12.45 12.45
CA THR A 391 22.17 -12.47 11.73
C THR A 391 22.00 -11.97 10.30
N ILE A 392 23.11 -11.59 9.67
CA ILE A 392 23.13 -11.18 8.26
C ILE A 392 22.59 -12.29 7.35
N ASP A 393 22.89 -13.58 7.63
CA ASP A 393 22.44 -14.66 6.78
C ASP A 393 20.92 -14.85 6.83
N THR A 394 20.33 -14.74 8.02
CA THR A 394 18.86 -14.78 8.16
C THR A 394 18.22 -13.54 7.59
N ALA A 395 18.84 -12.35 7.70
CA ALA A 395 18.37 -11.14 7.05
C ALA A 395 18.40 -11.25 5.53
N LYS A 396 19.46 -11.84 4.91
CA LYS A 396 19.54 -12.10 3.48
C LYS A 396 18.37 -12.94 2.97
N LEU A 397 18.00 -13.98 3.73
CA LEU A 397 16.85 -14.81 3.37
C LEU A 397 15.55 -14.03 3.39
N ALA A 398 15.36 -13.20 4.41
CA ALA A 398 14.14 -12.42 4.60
C ALA A 398 13.91 -11.33 3.53
N ILE A 399 14.99 -10.68 3.04
CA ILE A 399 14.89 -9.59 2.06
C ILE A 399 15.39 -9.96 0.67
N ARG A 400 15.57 -11.26 0.39
CA ARG A 400 16.09 -11.74 -0.89
C ARG A 400 15.38 -11.13 -2.10
N ASP A 401 14.04 -11.00 -2.04
CA ASP A 401 13.24 -10.43 -3.11
C ASP A 401 13.44 -8.91 -3.28
N LEU A 402 13.79 -8.21 -2.21
CA LEU A 402 14.10 -6.78 -2.26
C LEU A 402 15.52 -6.52 -2.77
N MET A 403 16.45 -7.46 -2.56
CA MET A 403 17.83 -7.37 -3.06
C MET A 403 17.94 -7.65 -4.55
N THR A 404 17.02 -8.41 -5.14
CA THR A 404 17.03 -8.75 -6.56
C THR A 404 16.87 -7.54 -7.48
N GLY A 405 16.53 -6.35 -6.95
CA GLY A 405 16.58 -5.09 -7.70
C GLY A 405 17.99 -4.58 -8.01
N LYS A 406 19.04 -5.00 -7.26
CA LYS A 406 20.43 -4.50 -7.44
C LYS A 406 21.31 -5.36 -8.34
N GLY A 407 20.87 -6.57 -8.66
CA GLY A 407 21.61 -7.51 -9.52
C GLY A 407 20.89 -7.87 -10.82
N ALA A 408 19.64 -7.44 -10.98
CA ALA A 408 18.97 -7.63 -12.25
C ALA A 408 19.59 -6.65 -13.24
N LYS A 409 20.38 -7.15 -14.18
CA LYS A 409 20.77 -6.38 -15.36
C LYS A 409 19.50 -5.77 -15.95
N GLU A 410 19.56 -4.49 -16.34
CA GLU A 410 18.47 -3.86 -17.09
C GLU A 410 18.02 -4.77 -18.22
N ILE A 411 16.73 -5.01 -18.33
CA ILE A 411 16.20 -5.82 -19.43
C ILE A 411 16.55 -5.11 -20.73
N THR A 412 17.46 -5.69 -21.51
CA THR A 412 17.87 -5.10 -22.78
C THR A 412 17.10 -5.71 -23.95
N PRO A 413 16.96 -5.01 -25.08
CA PRO A 413 16.37 -5.56 -26.28
C PRO A 413 17.03 -6.86 -26.75
N GLU A 414 18.36 -6.97 -26.59
CA GLU A 414 19.14 -8.16 -26.95
C GLU A 414 18.66 -9.37 -26.14
N MET A 415 18.47 -9.23 -24.81
CA MET A 415 17.98 -10.32 -23.97
C MET A 415 16.58 -10.78 -24.40
N ILE A 416 15.70 -9.84 -24.75
CA ILE A 416 14.34 -10.15 -25.21
C ILE A 416 14.39 -10.88 -26.56
N ILE A 417 15.26 -10.43 -27.48
CA ILE A 417 15.48 -11.06 -28.79
C ILE A 417 15.98 -12.48 -28.60
N ASP A 418 16.98 -12.68 -27.74
CA ASP A 418 17.58 -13.99 -27.50
C ASP A 418 16.60 -14.98 -26.88
N CYS A 419 15.88 -14.57 -25.84
CA CYS A 419 14.82 -15.39 -25.19
C CYS A 419 13.70 -15.72 -26.18
N THR A 420 13.30 -14.77 -27.02
CA THR A 420 12.26 -15.01 -28.04
C THR A 420 12.76 -15.96 -29.12
N ALA A 421 13.97 -15.79 -29.58
CA ALA A 421 14.59 -16.68 -30.58
C ALA A 421 14.69 -18.11 -30.04
N GLN A 422 15.16 -18.27 -28.82
CA GLN A 422 15.24 -19.56 -28.14
C GLN A 422 13.87 -20.25 -28.00
N TYR A 423 12.84 -19.51 -27.60
CA TYR A 423 11.47 -20.02 -27.42
C TYR A 423 10.89 -20.58 -28.73
N PHE A 424 11.14 -19.91 -29.86
CA PHE A 424 10.65 -20.32 -31.18
C PHE A 424 11.64 -21.17 -31.99
N ALA A 425 12.75 -21.61 -31.37
CA ALA A 425 13.85 -22.37 -32.03
C ALA A 425 14.40 -21.66 -33.29
N LEU A 426 14.54 -20.33 -33.19
CA LEU A 426 15.12 -19.46 -34.23
C LEU A 426 16.50 -18.96 -33.79
N LYS A 427 17.27 -18.37 -34.72
CA LYS A 427 18.45 -17.59 -34.39
C LYS A 427 18.05 -16.12 -34.14
N SER A 428 18.77 -15.43 -33.24
CA SER A 428 18.56 -14.01 -32.97
C SER A 428 18.68 -13.15 -34.24
N GLU A 429 19.59 -13.51 -35.15
CA GLU A 429 19.77 -12.84 -36.43
C GLU A 429 18.52 -12.96 -37.34
N ASP A 430 17.73 -14.03 -37.24
CA ASP A 430 16.50 -14.20 -38.01
C ASP A 430 15.45 -13.16 -37.61
N LEU A 431 15.35 -12.82 -36.30
CA LEU A 431 14.46 -11.80 -35.81
C LEU A 431 14.86 -10.39 -36.24
N LEU A 432 16.17 -10.17 -36.46
CA LEU A 432 16.71 -8.88 -36.93
C LEU A 432 16.67 -8.76 -38.45
N SER A 433 16.61 -9.89 -39.16
CA SER A 433 16.69 -9.93 -40.62
C SER A 433 15.49 -9.30 -41.34
N ALA A 434 15.65 -9.03 -42.66
CA ALA A 434 14.56 -8.58 -43.51
C ALA A 434 13.54 -9.66 -43.89
N ASN A 435 13.71 -10.91 -43.39
CA ASN A 435 12.84 -12.03 -43.67
C ASN A 435 11.39 -11.76 -43.28
N ARG A 436 10.44 -12.00 -44.19
CA ARG A 436 8.99 -11.78 -44.04
C ARG A 436 8.18 -13.06 -43.95
N SER A 437 8.85 -14.22 -43.75
CA SER A 437 8.13 -15.49 -43.56
C SER A 437 7.29 -15.46 -42.30
N ARG A 438 6.16 -16.14 -42.31
CA ARG A 438 5.25 -16.20 -41.14
C ARG A 438 5.93 -16.79 -39.91
N THR A 439 6.87 -17.71 -40.10
CA THR A 439 7.65 -18.32 -39.01
C THR A 439 8.55 -17.35 -38.27
N VAL A 440 8.95 -16.25 -38.90
CA VAL A 440 9.82 -15.23 -38.31
C VAL A 440 9.07 -13.94 -37.92
N VAL A 441 8.04 -13.57 -38.71
CA VAL A 441 7.31 -12.32 -38.49
C VAL A 441 6.51 -12.34 -37.17
N GLY A 442 5.84 -13.45 -36.85
CA GLY A 442 5.10 -13.62 -35.61
C GLY A 442 5.98 -13.46 -34.36
N PRO A 443 7.02 -14.28 -34.22
CA PRO A 443 8.01 -14.15 -33.14
C PRO A 443 8.62 -12.74 -33.02
N ARG A 444 8.99 -12.12 -34.13
CA ARG A 444 9.52 -10.76 -34.16
C ARG A 444 8.51 -9.74 -33.62
N GLN A 445 7.23 -9.87 -33.96
CA GLN A 445 6.18 -8.99 -33.44
C GLN A 445 6.02 -9.15 -31.93
N ILE A 446 6.08 -10.39 -31.41
CA ILE A 446 6.05 -10.67 -29.97
C ILE A 446 7.26 -10.04 -29.29
N ALA A 447 8.47 -10.17 -29.84
CA ALA A 447 9.68 -9.57 -29.28
C ALA A 447 9.61 -8.03 -29.26
N MET A 448 9.10 -7.40 -30.32
CA MET A 448 8.88 -5.93 -30.33
C MET A 448 7.85 -5.48 -29.29
N TYR A 449 6.78 -6.27 -29.11
CA TYR A 449 5.77 -6.03 -28.07
C TYR A 449 6.41 -6.11 -26.69
N LEU A 450 7.16 -7.18 -26.40
CA LEU A 450 7.84 -7.36 -25.12
C LEU A 450 8.89 -6.27 -24.84
N CYS A 451 9.62 -5.81 -25.86
CA CYS A 451 10.54 -4.68 -25.69
C CYS A 451 9.80 -3.41 -25.25
N ARG A 452 8.61 -3.18 -25.78
CA ARG A 452 7.82 -2.00 -25.39
C ARG A 452 7.23 -2.12 -23.98
N GLU A 453 6.83 -3.35 -23.57
CA GLU A 453 6.20 -3.60 -22.26
C GLU A 453 7.22 -3.76 -21.11
N LEU A 454 8.42 -4.27 -21.40
CA LEU A 454 9.43 -4.61 -20.39
C LEU A 454 10.58 -3.60 -20.31
N THR A 455 10.61 -2.58 -21.18
CA THR A 455 11.65 -1.54 -21.19
C THR A 455 11.04 -0.14 -21.39
N ASP A 456 11.77 0.89 -21.00
CA ASP A 456 11.34 2.29 -21.20
C ASP A 456 11.67 2.85 -22.60
N LEU A 457 12.03 1.98 -23.55
CA LEU A 457 12.43 2.38 -24.89
C LEU A 457 11.27 2.98 -25.68
N SER A 458 11.52 4.08 -26.37
CA SER A 458 10.59 4.65 -27.33
C SER A 458 10.41 3.78 -28.58
N LEU A 459 9.29 3.92 -29.30
CA LEU A 459 9.03 3.17 -30.53
C LEU A 459 10.17 3.27 -31.57
N PRO A 460 10.80 4.45 -31.81
CA PRO A 460 11.97 4.55 -32.69
C PRO A 460 13.17 3.75 -32.18
N GLN A 461 13.45 3.75 -30.88
CA GLN A 461 14.55 3.00 -30.27
C GLN A 461 14.35 1.50 -30.39
N VAL A 462 13.11 1.01 -30.12
CA VAL A 462 12.76 -0.40 -30.39
C VAL A 462 12.96 -0.72 -31.87
N GLY A 463 12.52 0.12 -32.80
CA GLY A 463 12.72 -0.07 -34.23
C GLY A 463 14.21 -0.17 -34.60
N ALA A 464 15.06 0.66 -34.01
CA ALA A 464 16.52 0.62 -34.21
C ALA A 464 17.12 -0.72 -33.74
N ALA A 465 16.70 -1.24 -32.56
CA ALA A 465 17.16 -2.51 -32.02
C ALA A 465 16.76 -3.72 -32.89
N PHE A 466 15.68 -3.61 -33.67
CA PHE A 466 15.24 -4.68 -34.61
C PHE A 466 15.70 -4.47 -36.04
N GLY A 467 16.94 -4.02 -36.25
CA GLY A 467 17.58 -3.89 -37.57
C GLY A 467 17.13 -2.61 -38.30
N GLY A 468 16.87 -1.50 -37.58
CA GLY A 468 16.57 -0.21 -38.18
C GLY A 468 15.14 -0.12 -38.75
N ARG A 469 14.17 -0.80 -38.13
CA ARG A 469 12.77 -0.76 -38.59
C ARG A 469 12.10 0.54 -38.16
N ASP A 470 11.19 0.97 -39.04
CA ASP A 470 10.40 2.18 -38.78
C ASP A 470 9.49 1.99 -37.55
N HIS A 471 9.29 3.08 -36.79
CA HIS A 471 8.44 3.11 -35.59
C HIS A 471 7.01 2.69 -35.87
N THR A 472 6.49 2.91 -37.08
CA THR A 472 5.15 2.47 -37.50
C THR A 472 5.05 0.93 -37.54
N THR A 473 6.13 0.25 -37.92
CA THR A 473 6.22 -1.23 -37.86
C THR A 473 6.10 -1.72 -36.43
N VAL A 474 6.79 -1.10 -35.49
CA VAL A 474 6.72 -1.45 -34.07
C VAL A 474 5.32 -1.16 -33.51
N MET A 475 4.74 -0.02 -33.85
CA MET A 475 3.37 0.33 -33.43
C MET A 475 2.33 -0.70 -33.96
N HIS A 476 2.46 -1.12 -35.22
CA HIS A 476 1.59 -2.17 -35.79
C HIS A 476 1.80 -3.52 -35.11
N ALA A 477 3.03 -3.88 -34.79
CA ALA A 477 3.35 -5.12 -34.05
C ALA A 477 2.67 -5.10 -32.67
N ASN A 478 2.80 -4.00 -31.93
CA ASN A 478 2.18 -3.82 -30.61
C ASN A 478 0.65 -3.98 -30.67
N LYS A 479 -0.01 -3.25 -31.56
CA LYS A 479 -1.49 -3.33 -31.70
C LYS A 479 -1.94 -4.74 -32.06
N LYS A 480 -1.21 -5.40 -32.96
CA LYS A 480 -1.55 -6.74 -33.43
C LYS A 480 -1.38 -7.79 -32.34
N VAL A 481 -0.24 -7.79 -31.63
CA VAL A 481 0.00 -8.76 -30.55
C VAL A 481 -0.98 -8.54 -29.39
N ALA A 482 -1.24 -7.29 -28.99
CA ALA A 482 -2.21 -6.96 -27.96
C ALA A 482 -3.65 -7.41 -28.32
N ALA A 483 -4.04 -7.32 -29.61
CA ALA A 483 -5.30 -7.85 -30.08
C ALA A 483 -5.33 -9.37 -30.07
N SER A 484 -4.26 -10.01 -30.62
CA SER A 484 -4.15 -11.48 -30.68
C SER A 484 -4.14 -12.13 -29.29
N MET A 485 -3.56 -11.51 -28.27
CA MET A 485 -3.58 -12.02 -26.90
C MET A 485 -4.98 -12.12 -26.29
N LYS A 486 -5.95 -11.34 -26.79
CA LYS A 486 -7.35 -11.41 -26.34
C LYS A 486 -8.13 -12.55 -26.99
N GLU A 487 -7.73 -12.95 -28.17
CA GLU A 487 -8.48 -13.91 -29.01
C GLU A 487 -7.80 -15.28 -29.10
N ASP A 488 -6.47 -15.33 -28.92
CA ASP A 488 -5.65 -16.55 -29.11
C ASP A 488 -4.84 -16.87 -27.85
N THR A 489 -5.29 -17.93 -27.15
CA THR A 489 -4.62 -18.46 -25.95
C THR A 489 -3.16 -18.85 -26.20
N GLN A 490 -2.81 -19.29 -27.41
CA GLN A 490 -1.44 -19.66 -27.75
C GLN A 490 -0.50 -18.44 -27.78
N THR A 491 -0.98 -17.34 -28.36
CA THR A 491 -0.22 -16.06 -28.35
C THR A 491 -0.05 -15.54 -26.93
N PHE A 492 -1.12 -15.58 -26.12
CA PHE A 492 -1.03 -15.18 -24.70
C PHE A 492 0.00 -16.00 -23.94
N LYS A 493 -0.04 -17.33 -24.10
CA LYS A 493 0.91 -18.24 -23.45
C LYS A 493 2.35 -17.95 -23.89
N SER A 494 2.58 -17.76 -25.20
CA SER A 494 3.92 -17.46 -25.71
C SER A 494 4.49 -16.16 -25.14
N VAL A 495 3.69 -15.10 -25.07
CA VAL A 495 4.09 -13.82 -24.47
C VAL A 495 4.41 -13.98 -22.98
N SER A 496 3.59 -14.71 -22.23
CA SER A 496 3.81 -14.98 -20.81
C SER A 496 5.10 -15.79 -20.58
N ASP A 497 5.25 -16.91 -21.29
CA ASP A 497 6.41 -17.81 -21.14
C ASP A 497 7.74 -17.08 -21.48
N ILE A 498 7.75 -16.25 -22.53
CA ILE A 498 8.94 -15.48 -22.92
C ILE A 498 9.21 -14.37 -21.90
N SER A 499 8.18 -13.67 -21.41
CA SER A 499 8.33 -12.65 -20.36
C SER A 499 8.98 -13.26 -19.10
N ASP A 500 8.53 -14.45 -18.69
CA ASP A 500 9.09 -15.16 -17.54
C ASP A 500 10.53 -15.64 -17.80
N ALA A 501 10.84 -16.04 -19.04
CA ALA A 501 12.20 -16.42 -19.44
C ALA A 501 13.16 -15.21 -19.39
N VAL A 502 12.73 -14.03 -19.90
CA VAL A 502 13.51 -12.78 -19.82
C VAL A 502 13.78 -12.40 -18.36
N ARG A 503 12.77 -12.43 -17.51
CA ARG A 503 12.92 -12.13 -16.08
C ARG A 503 13.85 -13.11 -15.36
N ARG A 504 13.85 -14.38 -15.73
CA ARG A 504 14.81 -15.38 -15.20
C ARG A 504 16.22 -15.11 -15.68
N ALA A 505 16.41 -14.86 -16.98
CA ALA A 505 17.73 -14.56 -17.56
C ALA A 505 18.35 -13.29 -16.91
N THR A 506 17.53 -12.31 -16.54
CA THR A 506 17.96 -11.11 -15.82
C THR A 506 18.44 -11.42 -14.39
N ARG A 507 17.94 -12.50 -13.77
CA ARG A 507 18.30 -12.94 -12.41
C ARG A 507 19.54 -13.83 -12.36
N GLU A 508 19.84 -14.55 -13.44
CA GLU A 508 20.93 -15.55 -13.51
C GLU A 508 22.21 -14.97 -14.11
N SER A 509 22.19 -13.79 -14.68
CA SER A 509 23.34 -13.06 -15.28
C SER A 509 23.85 -11.96 -14.36
#